data_ca45dc0021695f6e906753ee934f5c88
#
_entry.id   ca45dc0021695f6e906753ee934f5c88
#
_cell.length_a   1.000
_cell.length_b   1.000
_cell.length_c   1.000
_cell.angle_alpha   90.00
_cell.angle_beta   90.00
_cell.angle_gamma   90.00
#
_symmetry.space_group_name_H-M   'P 1'
#
loop_
_entity.id
_entity.type
_entity.pdbx_description
1 polymer ?
#
loop_
_entity_poly.entity_id
_entity_poly.type
_entity_poly.pdbx_seq_one_letter_code
_entity_poly.pdbx_strand_id
1 'polypeptide(L)'
;MAQASSDATLVTLPTGVDLHARPAADFVRTAMGFSASVQVAAGEREVDAKSLLSVLALGAKGGTQLRLTAAGEDAEAALDALSACVATLSD
;
A
#
# COMPACT_ATOMS: atom_id res chain seq x y z
N MET A 1 -13.46 -17.57 -19.41
CA MET A 1 -13.82 -17.29 -18.03
C MET A 1 -13.17 -16.01 -17.55
N ALA A 2 -13.96 -15.12 -17.05
CA ALA A 2 -13.46 -13.85 -16.58
C ALA A 2 -13.03 -13.96 -15.13
N GLN A 3 -11.89 -13.40 -14.81
CA GLN A 3 -11.41 -13.28 -13.45
C GLN A 3 -11.10 -11.82 -13.19
N ALA A 4 -11.25 -11.41 -11.96
CA ALA A 4 -10.78 -10.11 -11.57
C ALA A 4 -9.26 -10.09 -11.72
N SER A 5 -8.73 -9.00 -12.25
CA SER A 5 -7.29 -8.82 -12.30
C SER A 5 -6.73 -8.81 -10.88
N SER A 6 -5.65 -9.53 -10.68
CA SER A 6 -5.01 -9.63 -9.38
C SER A 6 -3.50 -9.48 -9.59
N ASP A 7 -2.94 -8.43 -9.04
CA ASP A 7 -1.55 -8.09 -9.22
C ASP A 7 -0.87 -7.90 -7.88
N ALA A 8 0.43 -8.04 -7.87
CA ALA A 8 1.23 -7.85 -6.67
C ALA A 8 2.53 -7.16 -7.03
N THR A 9 3.07 -6.37 -6.11
CA THR A 9 4.36 -5.74 -6.27
C THR A 9 5.00 -5.54 -4.91
N LEU A 10 6.31 -5.38 -4.92
CA LEU A 10 7.08 -5.11 -3.70
C LEU A 10 7.61 -3.68 -3.77
N VAL A 11 7.51 -2.99 -2.65
CA VAL A 11 8.05 -1.64 -2.51
C VAL A 11 8.76 -1.55 -1.17
N THR A 12 9.73 -0.65 -1.07
CA THR A 12 10.47 -0.47 0.18
C THR A 12 10.23 0.93 0.70
N LEU A 13 9.84 1.03 1.97
CA LEU A 13 9.69 2.34 2.61
C LEU A 13 11.02 3.07 2.62
N PRO A 14 11.05 4.37 2.32
CA PRO A 14 12.29 5.14 2.40
C PRO A 14 12.90 5.02 3.79
N THR A 15 14.23 4.97 3.84
CA THR A 15 14.95 4.93 5.10
C THR A 15 14.57 6.15 5.94
N GLY A 16 14.22 5.92 7.20
CA GLY A 16 13.85 6.98 8.11
C GLY A 16 12.40 7.42 8.04
N VAL A 17 11.60 6.83 7.15
CA VAL A 17 10.17 7.18 7.02
C VAL A 17 9.33 5.99 7.44
N ASP A 18 8.80 6.05 8.65
CA ASP A 18 7.90 5.00 9.15
C ASP A 18 6.49 5.24 8.61
N LEU A 19 5.74 4.15 8.45
CA LEU A 19 4.39 4.24 7.91
C LEU A 19 3.39 4.58 9.02
N HIS A 20 3.44 5.83 9.48
CA HIS A 20 2.54 6.34 10.50
C HIS A 20 2.13 7.77 10.16
N ALA A 21 1.17 8.31 10.88
CA ALA A 21 0.72 9.71 10.76
C ALA A 21 0.54 10.13 9.28
N ARG A 22 1.29 11.16 8.84
CA ARG A 22 1.14 11.70 7.50
C ARG A 22 1.48 10.69 6.40
N PRO A 23 2.59 9.94 6.46
CA PRO A 23 2.86 8.93 5.44
C PRO A 23 1.73 7.90 5.30
N ALA A 24 1.19 7.43 6.41
CA ALA A 24 0.08 6.47 6.36
C ALA A 24 -1.17 7.09 5.74
N ALA A 25 -1.46 8.36 6.08
CA ALA A 25 -2.61 9.05 5.52
C ALA A 25 -2.47 9.23 4.00
N ASP A 26 -1.27 9.59 3.53
CA ASP A 26 -1.01 9.75 2.10
C ASP A 26 -1.17 8.42 1.37
N PHE A 27 -0.65 7.35 1.96
CA PHE A 27 -0.75 6.01 1.40
C PHE A 27 -2.20 5.56 1.28
N VAL A 28 -2.97 5.69 2.35
CA VAL A 28 -4.39 5.30 2.37
C VAL A 28 -5.19 6.14 1.37
N ARG A 29 -4.94 7.44 1.31
CA ARG A 29 -5.65 8.32 0.39
C ARG A 29 -5.40 7.90 -1.06
N THR A 30 -4.15 7.53 -1.38
CA THR A 30 -3.81 7.05 -2.71
C THR A 30 -4.58 5.77 -3.03
N ALA A 31 -4.61 4.81 -2.09
CA ALA A 31 -5.33 3.56 -2.28
C ALA A 31 -6.82 3.79 -2.49
N MET A 32 -7.41 4.75 -1.78
CA MET A 32 -8.83 5.04 -1.87
C MET A 32 -9.25 5.64 -3.21
N GLY A 33 -8.29 6.10 -4.01
CA GLY A 33 -8.57 6.63 -5.33
C GLY A 33 -8.89 5.56 -6.38
N PHE A 34 -8.82 4.28 -6.01
CA PHE A 34 -9.04 3.18 -6.95
C PHE A 34 -10.16 2.28 -6.47
N SER A 35 -10.84 1.64 -7.44
CA SER A 35 -11.93 0.71 -7.13
C SER A 35 -11.40 -0.64 -6.66
N ALA A 36 -10.21 -1.03 -7.10
CA ALA A 36 -9.62 -2.31 -6.73
C ALA A 36 -9.50 -2.46 -5.22
N SER A 37 -9.63 -3.68 -4.75
CA SER A 37 -9.27 -4.02 -3.37
C SER A 37 -7.76 -3.99 -3.28
N VAL A 38 -7.21 -3.37 -2.24
CA VAL A 38 -5.77 -3.27 -2.09
C VAL A 38 -5.38 -3.73 -0.68
N GLN A 39 -4.38 -4.60 -0.62
CA GLN A 39 -3.83 -5.08 0.64
C GLN A 39 -2.36 -4.67 0.72
N VAL A 40 -1.90 -4.40 1.93
CA VAL A 40 -0.49 -4.12 2.18
C VAL A 40 -0.01 -5.05 3.28
N ALA A 41 1.13 -5.68 3.06
CA ALA A 41 1.69 -6.62 4.01
C ALA A 41 3.12 -6.23 4.37
N ALA A 42 3.45 -6.44 5.64
CA ALA A 42 4.82 -6.34 6.14
C ALA A 42 5.07 -7.60 6.94
N GLY A 43 6.05 -8.40 6.50
CA GLY A 43 6.28 -9.70 7.10
C GLY A 43 5.05 -10.59 6.94
N GLU A 44 4.54 -11.11 8.05
CA GLU A 44 3.39 -12.02 8.02
C GLU A 44 2.06 -11.31 8.24
N ARG A 45 2.07 -10.01 8.43
CA ARG A 45 0.84 -9.24 8.65
C ARG A 45 0.40 -8.57 7.37
N GLU A 46 -0.88 -8.75 7.05
CA GLU A 46 -1.48 -8.14 5.87
C GLU A 46 -2.75 -7.41 6.29
N VAL A 47 -2.93 -6.19 5.81
CA VAL A 47 -4.06 -5.35 6.17
C VAL A 47 -4.64 -4.66 4.95
N ASP A 48 -5.86 -4.14 5.09
CA ASP A 48 -6.54 -3.38 4.05
C ASP A 48 -5.84 -2.02 3.89
N ALA A 49 -5.30 -1.77 2.70
CA ALA A 49 -4.60 -0.52 2.42
C ALA A 49 -5.51 0.71 2.44
N LYS A 50 -6.83 0.51 2.41
CA LYS A 50 -7.80 1.61 2.46
C LYS A 50 -8.25 1.94 3.88
N SER A 51 -7.75 1.22 4.87
CA SER A 51 -8.10 1.45 6.27
C SER A 51 -6.93 2.11 7.00
N LEU A 52 -7.10 3.38 7.34
CA LEU A 52 -6.04 4.12 8.03
C LEU A 52 -5.66 3.45 9.35
N LEU A 53 -6.65 3.03 10.14
CA LEU A 53 -6.37 2.37 11.41
C LEU A 53 -5.57 1.08 11.22
N SER A 54 -5.91 0.31 10.19
CA SER A 54 -5.20 -0.95 9.91
C SER A 54 -3.76 -0.68 9.46
N VAL A 55 -3.57 0.32 8.60
CA VAL A 55 -2.24 0.67 8.11
C VAL A 55 -1.37 1.18 9.27
N LEU A 56 -1.95 1.99 10.15
CA LEU A 56 -1.23 2.46 11.35
C LEU A 56 -0.87 1.28 12.26
N ALA A 57 -1.80 0.33 12.43
CA ALA A 57 -1.56 -0.84 13.27
C ALA A 57 -0.49 -1.76 12.69
N LEU A 58 -0.27 -1.73 11.38
CA LEU A 58 0.79 -2.50 10.74
C LEU A 58 2.16 -2.09 11.26
N GLY A 59 2.33 -0.80 11.53
CA GLY A 59 3.52 -0.30 12.18
C GLY A 59 4.82 -0.47 11.40
N ALA A 60 4.75 -0.43 10.08
CA ALA A 60 5.94 -0.64 9.25
C ALA A 60 6.94 0.49 9.44
N LYS A 61 8.20 0.13 9.61
CA LYS A 61 9.30 1.07 9.81
C LYS A 61 10.01 1.37 8.52
N GLY A 62 10.71 2.51 8.47
CA GLY A 62 11.52 2.88 7.33
C GLY A 62 12.48 1.75 6.96
N GLY A 63 12.65 1.52 5.66
CA GLY A 63 13.46 0.42 5.16
C GLY A 63 12.73 -0.91 5.05
N THR A 64 11.51 -1.02 5.59
CA THR A 64 10.72 -2.26 5.50
C THR A 64 10.23 -2.46 4.08
N GLN A 65 10.35 -3.70 3.59
CA GLN A 65 9.75 -4.07 2.31
C GLN A 65 8.28 -4.37 2.53
N LEU A 66 7.44 -3.73 1.72
CA LEU A 66 6.00 -3.93 1.75
C LEU A 66 5.58 -4.70 0.52
N ARG A 67 4.66 -5.66 0.70
CA ARG A 67 4.05 -6.35 -0.42
C ARG A 67 2.66 -5.77 -0.63
N LEU A 68 2.43 -5.24 -1.82
CA LEU A 68 1.14 -4.68 -2.19
C LEU A 68 0.45 -5.64 -3.12
N THR A 69 -0.82 -5.94 -2.84
CA THR A 69 -1.64 -6.76 -3.72
C THR A 69 -2.91 -6.00 -4.03
N ALA A 70 -3.38 -6.12 -5.26
CA ALA A 70 -4.61 -5.44 -5.67
C ALA A 70 -5.41 -6.37 -6.58
N ALA A 71 -6.72 -6.31 -6.46
CA ALA A 71 -7.63 -7.11 -7.27
C ALA A 71 -8.78 -6.23 -7.73
N GLY A 72 -9.05 -6.23 -9.04
CA GLY A 72 -10.10 -5.43 -9.64
C GLY A 72 -9.65 -4.88 -10.99
N GLU A 73 -10.53 -4.13 -11.65
CA GLU A 73 -10.26 -3.62 -12.99
C GLU A 73 -9.06 -2.66 -13.03
N ASP A 74 -8.91 -1.84 -12.01
CA ASP A 74 -7.83 -0.85 -11.95
C ASP A 74 -6.69 -1.28 -11.03
N ALA A 75 -6.53 -2.60 -10.83
CA ALA A 75 -5.51 -3.14 -9.92
C ALA A 75 -4.09 -2.69 -10.30
N GLU A 76 -3.73 -2.77 -11.58
CA GLU A 76 -2.40 -2.38 -12.03
C GLU A 76 -2.16 -0.90 -11.80
N ALA A 77 -3.13 -0.07 -12.15
CA ALA A 77 -3.03 1.36 -11.94
C ALA A 77 -2.89 1.70 -10.46
N ALA A 78 -3.61 0.97 -9.60
CA ALA A 78 -3.53 1.18 -8.15
C ALA A 78 -2.13 0.86 -7.64
N LEU A 79 -1.54 -0.25 -8.08
CA LEU A 79 -0.19 -0.62 -7.65
C LEU A 79 0.86 0.36 -8.15
N ASP A 80 0.71 0.83 -9.39
CA ASP A 80 1.63 1.84 -9.93
C ASP A 80 1.58 3.11 -9.11
N ALA A 81 0.37 3.59 -8.80
CA ALA A 81 0.20 4.81 -8.01
C ALA A 81 0.75 4.65 -6.59
N LEU A 82 0.50 3.50 -5.97
CA LEU A 82 1.00 3.25 -4.63
C LEU A 82 2.51 3.10 -4.59
N SER A 83 3.10 2.47 -5.61
CA SER A 83 4.56 2.36 -5.70
C SER A 83 5.18 3.75 -5.79
N ALA A 84 4.61 4.63 -6.62
CA ALA A 84 5.08 6.00 -6.74
C ALA A 84 4.90 6.77 -5.43
N CYS A 85 3.76 6.57 -4.78
CA CYS A 85 3.47 7.20 -3.49
C CYS A 85 4.52 6.82 -2.45
N VAL A 86 4.81 5.52 -2.31
CA VAL A 86 5.79 5.04 -1.33
C VAL A 86 7.17 5.63 -1.60
N ALA A 87 7.56 5.69 -2.87
CA ALA A 87 8.87 6.23 -3.25
C ALA A 87 9.06 7.69 -2.86
N THR A 88 7.96 8.44 -2.74
CA THR A 88 7.99 9.87 -2.43
C THR A 88 7.54 10.22 -1.02
N LEU A 89 7.25 9.23 -0.18
CA LEU A 89 6.80 9.49 1.18
C LEU A 89 7.88 10.23 1.98
N SER A 90 7.41 11.14 2.81
CA SER A 90 8.26 11.86 3.74
C SER A 90 7.45 12.18 5.00
N ASP A 91 8.15 12.42 6.08
CA ASP A 91 7.49 12.79 7.34
C ASP A 91 6.92 14.19 7.31
#